data_65db15b8f2e3ccf822d9609aea2f6391
#
_entry.id   65db15b8f2e3ccf822d9609aea2f6391
#
_cell.length_a   1.000
_cell.length_b   1.000
_cell.length_c   1.000
_cell.angle_alpha   90.00
_cell.angle_beta   90.00
_cell.angle_gamma   90.00
#
_symmetry.space_group_name_H-M   'P 1'
#
loop_
_entity.id
_entity.type
_entity.pdbx_description
1 polymer ?
#
loop_
_entity_poly.entity_id
_entity_poly.type
_entity_poly.pdbx_seq_one_letter_code
_entity_poly.pdbx_strand_id
1 'polypeptide(L)'
;MAKRVLVVDDELDMRTFVTTLLETEGFKPLSAEDGVKGLEMAREKKPALIILDIMMPRESGISMYRDVKNDPDLKDIPVIMLSALSKKTFFHSQKVLNEYKGETIPEPEAYIEKPPEPEELLTAINQILT
;
A
#
# COMPACT_ATOMS: atom_id res chain seq x y z
N MET A 1 13.51 -17.09 -6.32
CA MET A 1 13.88 -15.67 -6.35
C MET A 1 13.08 -14.88 -5.33
N ALA A 2 13.70 -13.91 -4.69
CA ALA A 2 12.99 -13.08 -3.72
C ALA A 2 11.93 -12.21 -4.41
N LYS A 3 10.74 -12.17 -3.83
CA LYS A 3 9.67 -11.32 -4.35
C LYS A 3 9.91 -9.87 -3.95
N ARG A 4 9.66 -8.96 -4.88
CA ARG A 4 9.81 -7.53 -4.64
C ARG A 4 8.54 -6.97 -4.01
N VAL A 5 8.70 -6.18 -2.96
CA VAL A 5 7.59 -5.52 -2.25
C VAL A 5 7.90 -4.03 -2.22
N LEU A 6 7.01 -3.22 -2.77
CA LEU A 6 7.17 -1.77 -2.78
C LEU A 6 6.52 -1.16 -1.54
N VAL A 7 7.28 -0.36 -0.80
CA VAL A 7 6.81 0.36 0.39
C VAL A 7 6.75 1.84 0.07
N VAL A 8 5.57 2.43 0.19
CA VAL A 8 5.33 3.85 -0.09
C VAL A 8 4.86 4.53 1.19
N ASP A 9 5.69 5.39 1.76
CA ASP A 9 5.40 6.10 3.00
C ASP A 9 6.28 7.33 3.07
N ASP A 10 5.73 8.46 3.48
CA ASP A 10 6.50 9.70 3.59
C ASP A 10 7.35 9.77 4.85
N GLU A 11 7.11 8.90 5.82
CA GLU A 11 7.89 8.84 7.06
C GLU A 11 9.09 7.92 6.91
N LEU A 12 10.29 8.46 7.05
CA LEU A 12 11.52 7.67 6.92
C LEU A 12 11.57 6.50 7.91
N ASP A 13 11.19 6.75 9.15
CA ASP A 13 11.24 5.72 10.20
C ASP A 13 10.33 4.55 9.86
N MET A 14 9.15 4.84 9.34
CA MET A 14 8.20 3.79 8.96
C MET A 14 8.71 3.02 7.75
N ARG A 15 9.25 3.71 6.72
CA ARG A 15 9.86 3.01 5.59
C ARG A 15 10.98 2.09 6.04
N THR A 16 11.84 2.58 6.91
CA THR A 16 12.96 1.80 7.45
C THR A 16 12.47 0.58 8.21
N PHE A 17 11.47 0.75 9.07
CA PHE A 17 10.90 -0.35 9.83
C PHE A 17 10.34 -1.43 8.91
N VAL A 18 9.51 -1.05 7.94
CA VAL A 18 8.85 -2.01 7.05
C VAL A 18 9.85 -2.68 6.11
N THR A 19 10.78 -1.91 5.53
CA THR A 19 11.78 -2.50 4.62
C THR A 19 12.71 -3.45 5.35
N THR A 20 13.10 -3.13 6.59
CA THR A 20 13.94 -4.01 7.41
C THR A 20 13.21 -5.31 7.72
N LEU A 21 11.93 -5.21 8.08
CA LEU A 21 11.10 -6.38 8.35
C LEU A 21 11.01 -7.29 7.11
N LEU A 22 10.80 -6.69 5.94
CA LEU A 22 10.74 -7.44 4.69
C LEU A 22 12.05 -8.15 4.38
N GLU A 23 13.19 -7.47 4.54
CA GLU A 23 14.49 -8.08 4.32
C GLU A 23 14.73 -9.27 5.25
N THR A 24 14.35 -9.12 6.52
CA THR A 24 14.47 -10.20 7.51
C THR A 24 13.71 -11.45 7.07
N GLU A 25 12.59 -11.27 6.39
CA GLU A 25 11.75 -12.38 5.94
C GLU A 25 12.08 -12.86 4.51
N GLY A 26 13.16 -12.36 3.93
CA GLY A 26 13.62 -12.82 2.63
C GLY A 26 12.98 -12.16 1.43
N PHE A 27 12.22 -11.08 1.63
CA PHE A 27 11.67 -10.29 0.54
C PHE A 27 12.69 -9.24 0.08
N LYS A 28 12.51 -8.74 -1.14
CA LYS A 28 13.33 -7.66 -1.67
C LYS A 28 12.54 -6.36 -1.62
N PRO A 29 12.81 -5.46 -0.66
CA PRO A 29 12.05 -4.22 -0.55
C PRO A 29 12.49 -3.18 -1.57
N LEU A 30 11.51 -2.45 -2.08
CA LEU A 30 11.69 -1.21 -2.82
C LEU A 30 10.98 -0.13 -2.00
N SER A 31 11.45 1.10 -2.05
CA SER A 31 10.80 2.16 -1.28
C SER A 31 10.64 3.45 -2.09
N ALA A 32 9.57 4.18 -1.76
CA ALA A 32 9.28 5.48 -2.33
C ALA A 32 8.72 6.38 -1.23
N GLU A 33 9.03 7.66 -1.30
CA GLU A 33 8.63 8.62 -0.25
C GLU A 33 7.30 9.32 -0.52
N ASP A 34 6.72 9.14 -1.71
CA ASP A 34 5.42 9.70 -2.05
C ASP A 34 4.73 8.88 -3.13
N GLY A 35 3.48 9.24 -3.41
CA GLY A 35 2.67 8.49 -4.36
C GLY A 35 3.13 8.63 -5.81
N VAL A 36 3.74 9.76 -6.18
CA VAL A 36 4.23 9.97 -7.56
C VAL A 36 5.40 9.03 -7.83
N LYS A 37 6.39 9.02 -6.93
CA LYS A 37 7.53 8.12 -7.05
C LYS A 37 7.11 6.66 -6.90
N GLY A 38 6.14 6.39 -6.01
CA GLY A 38 5.60 5.06 -5.84
C GLY A 38 4.99 4.51 -7.11
N LEU A 39 4.19 5.33 -7.79
CA LEU A 39 3.55 4.92 -9.05
C LEU A 39 4.60 4.67 -10.15
N GLU A 40 5.61 5.52 -10.25
CA GLU A 40 6.70 5.33 -11.20
C GLU A 40 7.42 3.99 -10.94
N MET A 41 7.74 3.70 -9.68
CA MET A 41 8.39 2.44 -9.32
C MET A 41 7.50 1.23 -9.58
N ALA A 42 6.21 1.36 -9.31
CA ALA A 42 5.26 0.28 -9.58
C ALA A 42 5.23 -0.06 -11.06
N ARG A 43 5.20 0.96 -11.92
CA ARG A 43 5.22 0.78 -13.37
C ARG A 43 6.52 0.18 -13.88
N GLU A 44 7.64 0.64 -13.34
CA GLU A 44 8.97 0.20 -13.77
C GLU A 44 9.30 -1.20 -13.26
N LYS A 45 9.04 -1.47 -12.00
CA LYS A 45 9.49 -2.71 -11.34
C LYS A 45 8.42 -3.79 -11.22
N LYS A 46 7.16 -3.43 -11.32
CA LYS A 46 6.00 -4.34 -11.18
C LYS A 46 6.16 -5.28 -9.98
N PRO A 47 6.14 -4.72 -8.74
CA PRO A 47 6.34 -5.53 -7.55
C PRO A 47 5.22 -6.55 -7.34
N ALA A 48 5.49 -7.56 -6.53
CA ALA A 48 4.49 -8.57 -6.19
C ALA A 48 3.45 -8.05 -5.19
N LEU A 49 3.76 -6.98 -4.47
CA LEU A 49 2.90 -6.39 -3.45
C LEU A 49 3.29 -4.93 -3.26
N ILE A 50 2.30 -4.08 -2.97
CA ILE A 50 2.52 -2.69 -2.58
C ILE A 50 2.00 -2.50 -1.17
N ILE A 51 2.84 -1.96 -0.27
CA ILE A 51 2.44 -1.52 1.06
C ILE A 51 2.40 0.00 1.01
N LEU A 52 1.23 0.58 1.19
CA LEU A 52 0.96 1.98 0.86
C LEU A 52 0.36 2.73 2.04
N ASP A 53 1.04 3.80 2.49
CA ASP A 53 0.48 4.76 3.41
C ASP A 53 -0.48 5.67 2.63
N ILE A 54 -1.71 5.79 3.12
CA ILE A 54 -2.72 6.62 2.46
C ILE A 54 -2.80 8.03 3.03
N MET A 55 -2.24 8.25 4.23
CA MET A 55 -2.25 9.57 4.90
C MET A 55 -0.97 10.33 4.63
N MET A 56 -0.70 10.60 3.36
CA MET A 56 0.45 11.40 2.94
C MET A 56 0.00 12.77 2.44
N PRO A 57 0.91 13.78 2.44
CA PRO A 57 0.58 15.11 1.96
C PRO A 57 -0.01 15.09 0.54
N ARG A 58 -0.94 16.01 0.28
CA ARG A 58 -1.61 16.19 -1.02
C ARG A 58 -2.39 14.96 -1.48
N GLU A 59 -2.82 14.13 -0.54
CA GLU A 59 -3.58 12.91 -0.81
C GLU A 59 -2.86 11.96 -1.79
N SER A 60 -1.53 11.99 -1.80
CA SER A 60 -0.76 11.23 -2.79
C SER A 60 -0.92 9.71 -2.63
N GLY A 61 -1.20 9.22 -1.42
CA GLY A 61 -1.47 7.81 -1.20
C GLY A 61 -2.76 7.35 -1.85
N ILE A 62 -3.84 8.09 -1.63
CA ILE A 62 -5.14 7.78 -2.23
C ILE A 62 -5.08 7.90 -3.76
N SER A 63 -4.44 8.96 -4.26
CA SER A 63 -4.26 9.14 -5.70
C SER A 63 -3.49 7.99 -6.32
N MET A 64 -2.40 7.56 -5.67
CA MET A 64 -1.64 6.42 -6.15
C MET A 64 -2.48 5.15 -6.18
N TYR A 65 -3.24 4.90 -5.12
CA TYR A 65 -4.11 3.72 -5.06
C TYR A 65 -5.10 3.69 -6.21
N ARG A 66 -5.75 4.81 -6.48
CA ARG A 66 -6.68 4.93 -7.61
C ARG A 66 -5.99 4.70 -8.94
N ASP A 67 -4.81 5.29 -9.14
CA ASP A 67 -4.05 5.14 -10.36
C ASP A 67 -3.63 3.68 -10.58
N VAL A 68 -3.19 2.99 -9.52
CA VAL A 68 -2.85 1.57 -9.59
C VAL A 68 -4.07 0.74 -10.00
N LYS A 69 -5.22 0.98 -9.37
CA LYS A 69 -6.42 0.18 -9.63
C LYS A 69 -7.07 0.48 -10.99
N ASN A 70 -6.77 1.65 -11.56
CA ASN A 70 -7.26 2.02 -12.89
C ASN A 70 -6.27 1.69 -14.02
N ASP A 71 -5.06 1.24 -13.69
CA ASP A 71 -4.05 0.90 -14.68
C ASP A 71 -4.16 -0.60 -15.03
N PRO A 72 -4.41 -0.96 -16.31
CA PRO A 72 -4.54 -2.37 -16.70
C PRO A 72 -3.32 -3.23 -16.35
N ASP A 73 -2.12 -2.63 -16.31
CA ASP A 73 -0.89 -3.35 -16.02
C ASP A 73 -0.61 -3.49 -14.52
N LEU A 74 -1.27 -2.69 -13.67
CA LEU A 74 -1.00 -2.63 -12.24
C LEU A 74 -2.16 -3.07 -11.36
N LYS A 75 -3.37 -3.08 -11.89
CA LYS A 75 -4.59 -3.29 -11.08
C LYS A 75 -4.62 -4.61 -10.31
N ASP A 76 -3.91 -5.62 -10.81
CA ASP A 76 -3.89 -6.94 -10.18
C ASP A 76 -2.80 -7.08 -9.11
N ILE A 77 -1.95 -6.07 -8.95
CA ILE A 77 -0.95 -6.07 -7.86
C ILE A 77 -1.70 -5.86 -6.54
N PRO A 78 -1.57 -6.78 -5.59
CA PRO A 78 -2.23 -6.61 -4.30
C PRO A 78 -1.65 -5.45 -3.51
N VAL A 79 -2.50 -4.79 -2.72
CA VAL A 79 -2.12 -3.62 -1.92
C VAL A 79 -2.51 -3.84 -0.46
N ILE A 80 -1.57 -3.62 0.43
CA ILE A 80 -1.83 -3.47 1.86
C ILE A 80 -1.79 -1.98 2.17
N MET A 81 -2.90 -1.44 2.69
CA MET A 81 -2.91 -0.07 3.19
C MET A 81 -2.41 -0.05 4.62
N LEU A 82 -1.53 0.90 4.92
CA LEU A 82 -0.95 1.09 6.24
C LEU A 82 -1.16 2.55 6.62
N SER A 83 -1.98 2.83 7.65
CA SER A 83 -2.39 4.19 7.93
C SER A 83 -2.71 4.43 9.40
N ALA A 84 -2.52 5.68 9.84
CA ALA A 84 -2.95 6.12 11.16
C ALA A 84 -4.47 6.26 11.26
N LEU A 85 -5.17 6.34 10.13
CA LEU A 85 -6.62 6.44 10.11
C LEU A 85 -7.25 5.08 10.43
N SER A 86 -8.32 5.06 11.25
CA SER A 86 -8.98 3.81 11.58
C SER A 86 -9.62 3.18 10.34
N LYS A 87 -9.60 1.86 10.30
CA LYS A 87 -10.21 1.09 9.22
C LYS A 87 -11.67 1.47 8.99
N LYS A 88 -12.43 1.57 10.08
CA LYS A 88 -13.85 1.92 10.02
C LYS A 88 -14.07 3.30 9.38
N THR A 89 -13.29 4.29 9.82
CA THR A 89 -13.40 5.66 9.30
C THR A 89 -13.02 5.72 7.83
N PHE A 90 -11.94 5.03 7.46
CA PHE A 90 -11.49 5.00 6.07
C PHE A 90 -12.55 4.41 5.13
N PHE A 91 -13.07 3.23 5.46
CA PHE A 91 -14.04 2.57 4.59
C PHE A 91 -15.36 3.33 4.51
N HIS A 92 -15.79 3.94 5.60
CA HIS A 92 -16.96 4.81 5.57
C HIS A 92 -16.77 5.99 4.61
N SER A 93 -15.62 6.65 4.69
CA SER A 93 -15.31 7.79 3.82
C SER A 93 -15.25 7.37 2.35
N GLN A 94 -14.65 6.23 2.05
CA GLN A 94 -14.55 5.72 0.68
C GLN A 94 -15.93 5.37 0.11
N LYS A 95 -16.80 4.78 0.92
CA LYS A 95 -18.17 4.47 0.51
C LYS A 95 -18.92 5.74 0.12
N VAL A 96 -18.84 6.76 0.96
CA VAL A 96 -19.51 8.04 0.69
C VAL A 96 -18.96 8.68 -0.59
N LEU A 97 -17.65 8.70 -0.76
CA LEU A 97 -17.04 9.28 -1.96
C LEU A 97 -17.39 8.50 -3.22
N ASN A 98 -17.42 7.18 -3.15
CA ASN A 98 -17.80 6.34 -4.29
C ASN A 98 -19.24 6.58 -4.70
N GLU A 99 -20.15 6.68 -3.74
CA GLU A 99 -21.55 6.98 -4.00
C GLU A 99 -21.71 8.36 -4.64
N TYR A 100 -20.97 9.35 -4.13
CA TYR A 100 -21.06 10.72 -4.63
C TYR A 100 -20.51 10.87 -6.04
N LYS A 101 -19.38 10.21 -6.34
CA LYS A 101 -18.72 10.33 -7.64
C LYS A 101 -19.14 9.28 -8.66
N GLY A 102 -19.91 8.30 -8.25
CA GLY A 102 -20.30 7.18 -9.11
C GLY A 102 -19.14 6.26 -9.47
N GLU A 103 -18.02 6.39 -8.78
CA GLU A 103 -16.84 5.53 -8.98
C GLU A 103 -16.88 4.36 -8.02
N THR A 104 -16.47 3.18 -8.50
CA THR A 104 -16.27 2.02 -7.64
C THR A 104 -14.79 1.67 -7.61
N ILE A 105 -14.16 1.89 -6.47
CA ILE A 105 -12.76 1.56 -6.26
C ILE A 105 -12.72 0.33 -5.36
N PRO A 106 -12.03 -0.76 -5.76
CA PRO A 106 -12.00 -1.96 -4.95
C PRO A 106 -11.27 -1.72 -3.63
N GLU A 107 -11.65 -2.48 -2.61
CA GLU A 107 -10.97 -2.45 -1.33
C GLU A 107 -9.58 -3.05 -1.47
N PRO A 108 -8.60 -2.59 -0.64
CA PRO A 108 -7.29 -3.21 -0.62
C PRO A 108 -7.38 -4.64 -0.06
N GLU A 109 -6.39 -5.46 -0.35
CA GLU A 109 -6.32 -6.83 0.15
C GLU A 109 -6.19 -6.88 1.67
N ALA A 110 -5.57 -5.86 2.27
CA ALA A 110 -5.52 -5.72 3.73
C ALA A 110 -5.40 -4.25 4.11
N TYR A 111 -5.89 -3.91 5.29
CA TYR A 111 -5.77 -2.58 5.87
C TYR A 111 -5.24 -2.73 7.29
N ILE A 112 -4.09 -2.12 7.57
CA ILE A 112 -3.43 -2.21 8.87
C ILE A 112 -3.29 -0.82 9.46
N GLU A 113 -3.74 -0.64 10.70
CA GLU A 113 -3.65 0.64 11.39
C GLU A 113 -2.26 0.81 12.00
N LYS A 114 -1.71 2.03 11.91
CA LYS A 114 -0.44 2.40 12.54
C LYS A 114 -0.63 2.64 14.04
N PRO A 115 0.34 2.29 14.87
CA PRO A 115 1.58 1.59 14.52
C PRO A 115 1.32 0.10 14.25
N PRO A 116 1.92 -0.47 13.19
CA PRO A 116 1.67 -1.87 12.87
C PRO A 116 2.40 -2.80 13.84
N GLU A 117 1.72 -3.86 14.23
CA GLU A 117 2.38 -4.95 14.92
C GLU A 117 3.14 -5.78 13.88
N PRO A 118 4.43 -6.10 14.09
CA PRO A 118 5.19 -6.85 13.10
C PRO A 118 4.53 -8.16 12.69
N GLU A 119 3.97 -8.90 13.64
CA GLU A 119 3.30 -10.17 13.35
C GLU A 119 2.05 -10.00 12.50
N GLU A 120 1.27 -8.95 12.76
CA GLU A 120 0.08 -8.64 11.96
C GLU A 120 0.45 -8.34 10.52
N LEU A 121 1.46 -7.51 10.33
CA LEU A 121 1.93 -7.13 9.00
C LEU A 121 2.49 -8.34 8.26
N LEU A 122 3.32 -9.15 8.91
CA LEU A 122 3.88 -10.36 8.30
C LEU A 122 2.81 -11.37 7.94
N THR A 123 1.81 -11.55 8.81
CA THR A 123 0.70 -12.46 8.52
C THR A 123 -0.05 -12.02 7.26
N ALA A 124 -0.35 -10.72 7.14
CA ALA A 124 -1.03 -10.19 5.96
C ALA A 124 -0.18 -10.39 4.69
N ILE A 125 1.12 -10.10 4.76
CA ILE A 125 2.02 -10.28 3.62
C ILE A 125 2.05 -11.74 3.18
N ASN A 126 2.21 -12.65 4.12
CA ASN A 126 2.29 -14.08 3.81
C ASN A 126 0.98 -14.63 3.26
N GLN A 127 -0.16 -14.20 3.77
CA GLN A 127 -1.46 -14.62 3.25
C GLN A 127 -1.65 -14.17 1.80
N ILE A 128 -1.16 -13.01 1.44
CA ILE A 128 -1.30 -12.47 0.09
C ILE A 128 -0.32 -13.11 -0.88
N LEU A 129 0.92 -13.36 -0.45
CA LEU A 129 2.00 -13.80 -1.33
C LEU A 129 2.22 -15.31 -1.36
N THR A 130 1.46 -16.06 -0.61
CA THR A 130 1.53 -17.55 -0.67
C THR A 130 0.18 -18.18 -1.15
#